data_a12a4209149ca3bb496b29450d549603
#
_entry.id   a12a4209149ca3bb496b29450d549603
#
_cell.length_a   1.000
_cell.length_b   1.000
_cell.length_c   1.000
_cell.angle_alpha   90.00
_cell.angle_beta   90.00
_cell.angle_gamma   90.00
#
_symmetry.space_group_name_H-M   'P 1'
#
loop_
_entity.id
_entity.type
_entity.pdbx_description
1 polymer ?
#
loop_
_entity_poly.entity_id
_entity_poly.type
_entity_poly.pdbx_seq_one_letter_code
_entity_poly.pdbx_strand_id
1 'polypeptide(L)'
;MTEYSVPMLDIEIGSSSDSFNNSIAIQVLAKSLIRVFDCDEPLKTLLCVGGVHFEKSFSDIIKNKEYNISIGHVLPNQWIVSGMYDDESGFEKLEKCINSIEGGIDCIVFHDKLKGTYKEQCRKLGEKLNVPVFKHKILKNPKDLPIW
;
A
#
# COMPACT_ATOMS: atom_id res chain seq x y z
N MET A 1 11.39 -2.09 10.11
CA MET A 1 11.80 -2.85 8.90
C MET A 1 12.26 -4.21 9.38
N THR A 2 11.73 -5.24 8.79
CA THR A 2 12.16 -6.61 9.09
C THR A 2 13.54 -6.85 8.47
N GLU A 3 14.40 -7.55 9.17
CA GLU A 3 15.75 -7.91 8.70
C GLU A 3 15.74 -9.04 7.65
N TYR A 4 14.55 -9.48 7.26
CA TYR A 4 14.38 -10.57 6.31
C TYR A 4 14.25 -10.06 4.87
N SER A 5 14.96 -10.69 3.96
CA SER A 5 14.92 -10.40 2.51
C SER A 5 13.83 -11.17 1.76
N VAL A 6 12.77 -11.57 2.45
CA VAL A 6 11.62 -12.27 1.89
C VAL A 6 10.36 -11.43 2.04
N PRO A 7 9.38 -11.57 1.13
CA PRO A 7 8.09 -10.93 1.28
C PRO A 7 7.45 -11.29 2.63
N MET A 8 6.95 -10.28 3.33
CA MET A 8 6.31 -10.46 4.62
C MET A 8 4.95 -9.78 4.63
N LEU A 9 3.98 -10.44 5.25
CA LEU A 9 2.64 -9.94 5.44
C LEU A 9 2.26 -10.07 6.91
N ASP A 10 1.96 -8.95 7.56
CA ASP A 10 1.37 -8.93 8.89
C ASP A 10 -0.14 -9.01 8.78
N ILE A 11 -0.73 -9.99 9.44
CA ILE A 11 -2.17 -10.20 9.47
C ILE A 11 -2.64 -10.17 10.92
N GLU A 12 -3.53 -9.25 11.25
CA GLU A 12 -4.08 -9.11 12.59
C GLU A 12 -5.58 -8.84 12.60
N ILE A 13 -6.25 -9.17 13.69
CA ILE A 13 -7.68 -8.93 13.92
C ILE A 13 -7.94 -7.74 14.86
N GLY A 14 -6.95 -6.93 15.09
CA GLY A 14 -6.96 -5.80 16.03
C GLY A 14 -6.21 -6.11 17.32
N SER A 15 -5.94 -5.07 18.12
CA SER A 15 -5.06 -5.12 19.31
C SER A 15 -5.80 -5.09 20.64
N SER A 16 -7.13 -5.17 20.65
CA SER A 16 -7.91 -5.22 21.88
C SER A 16 -8.16 -6.65 22.37
N SER A 17 -8.32 -6.82 23.68
CA SER A 17 -8.69 -8.11 24.27
C SER A 17 -10.00 -8.68 23.68
N ASP A 18 -10.96 -7.80 23.37
CA ASP A 18 -12.22 -8.19 22.75
C ASP A 18 -12.02 -8.76 21.33
N SER A 19 -11.07 -8.20 20.57
CA SER A 19 -10.72 -8.72 19.25
C SER A 19 -10.09 -10.11 19.35
N PHE A 20 -9.14 -10.32 20.24
CA PHE A 20 -8.46 -11.61 20.43
C PHE A 20 -9.36 -12.72 20.98
N ASN A 21 -10.40 -12.36 21.73
CA ASN A 21 -11.35 -13.31 22.29
C ASN A 21 -12.61 -13.50 21.40
N ASN A 22 -12.69 -12.82 20.28
CA ASN A 22 -13.83 -12.94 19.36
C ASN A 22 -13.65 -14.17 18.46
N SER A 23 -14.40 -15.23 18.77
CA SER A 23 -14.30 -16.50 18.02
C SER A 23 -14.65 -16.38 16.53
N ILE A 24 -15.54 -15.45 16.17
CA ILE A 24 -15.89 -15.19 14.76
C ILE A 24 -14.72 -14.52 14.05
N ALA A 25 -14.10 -13.51 14.66
CA ALA A 25 -12.94 -12.84 14.10
C ALA A 25 -11.76 -13.81 13.91
N ILE A 26 -11.49 -14.68 14.89
CA ILE A 26 -10.46 -15.72 14.80
C ILE A 26 -10.75 -16.70 13.65
N GLN A 27 -11.99 -17.14 13.48
CA GLN A 27 -12.37 -18.01 12.37
C GLN A 27 -12.20 -17.34 11.00
N VAL A 28 -12.56 -16.05 10.90
CA VAL A 28 -12.35 -15.26 9.66
C VAL A 28 -10.87 -15.16 9.35
N LEU A 29 -10.03 -14.83 10.35
CA LEU A 29 -8.58 -14.75 10.19
C LEU A 29 -8.00 -16.09 9.72
N ALA A 30 -8.35 -17.19 10.37
CA ALA A 30 -7.88 -18.53 10.00
C ALA A 30 -8.28 -18.91 8.57
N LYS A 31 -9.53 -18.65 8.18
CA LYS A 31 -10.00 -18.89 6.80
C LYS A 31 -9.27 -18.01 5.78
N SER A 32 -8.96 -16.75 6.12
CA SER A 32 -8.23 -15.83 5.26
C SER A 32 -6.79 -16.32 5.04
N LEU A 33 -6.13 -16.83 6.09
CA LEU A 33 -4.77 -17.38 6.01
C LEU A 33 -4.70 -18.61 5.10
N ILE A 34 -5.69 -19.51 5.18
CA ILE A 34 -5.76 -20.70 4.32
C ILE A 34 -5.89 -20.30 2.84
N ARG A 35 -6.56 -19.17 2.58
CA ARG A 35 -6.91 -18.71 1.23
C ARG A 35 -6.02 -17.60 0.70
N VAL A 36 -4.94 -17.25 1.38
CA VAL A 36 -4.06 -16.13 1.00
C VAL A 36 -3.43 -16.30 -0.39
N PHE A 37 -3.30 -17.55 -0.85
CA PHE A 37 -2.75 -17.90 -2.17
C PHE A 37 -3.81 -18.28 -3.23
N ASP A 38 -5.10 -18.16 -2.91
CA ASP A 38 -6.19 -18.54 -3.82
C ASP A 38 -6.49 -17.47 -4.91
N CYS A 39 -5.58 -16.54 -5.16
CA CYS A 39 -5.79 -15.47 -6.15
C CYS A 39 -5.05 -15.83 -7.45
N ASP A 40 -5.79 -16.21 -8.47
CA ASP A 40 -5.27 -16.54 -9.81
C ASP A 40 -5.40 -15.35 -10.79
N GLU A 41 -6.07 -14.27 -10.41
CA GLU A 41 -6.29 -13.09 -11.24
C GLU A 41 -5.10 -12.14 -11.17
N PRO A 42 -4.61 -11.62 -12.31
CA PRO A 42 -3.57 -10.60 -12.30
C PRO A 42 -4.09 -9.32 -11.64
N LEU A 43 -3.42 -8.88 -10.59
CA LEU A 43 -3.76 -7.69 -9.83
C LEU A 43 -2.90 -6.51 -10.27
N LYS A 44 -3.51 -5.32 -10.32
CA LYS A 44 -2.79 -4.06 -10.43
C LYS A 44 -2.30 -3.63 -9.07
N THR A 45 -0.99 -3.50 -8.92
CA THR A 45 -0.34 -3.26 -7.62
C THR A 45 -0.05 -1.79 -7.40
N LEU A 46 -0.55 -1.24 -6.28
CA LEU A 46 -0.35 0.16 -5.90
C LEU A 46 0.75 0.30 -4.82
N LEU A 47 1.59 1.32 -4.96
CA LEU A 47 2.31 1.90 -3.83
C LEU A 47 1.47 3.06 -3.27
N CYS A 48 1.06 2.98 -2.01
CA CYS A 48 0.29 4.01 -1.32
C CYS A 48 1.18 4.81 -0.37
N VAL A 49 1.18 6.15 -0.51
CA VAL A 49 2.11 7.04 0.22
C VAL A 49 1.35 8.12 0.99
N GLY A 50 1.61 8.25 2.27
CA GLY A 50 0.97 9.21 3.18
C GLY A 50 -0.25 8.64 3.90
N GLY A 51 -1.02 9.52 4.55
CA GLY A 51 -2.14 9.12 5.40
C GLY A 51 -1.69 8.52 6.72
N VAL A 52 -2.59 7.78 7.36
CA VAL A 52 -2.33 7.03 8.60
C VAL A 52 -2.02 5.57 8.30
N HIS A 53 -1.57 4.80 9.29
CA HIS A 53 -1.16 3.40 9.08
C HIS A 53 -2.26 2.55 8.43
N PHE A 54 -3.50 2.69 8.89
CA PHE A 54 -4.69 2.04 8.29
C PHE A 54 -5.54 3.08 7.58
N GLU A 55 -4.99 3.73 6.56
CA GLU A 55 -5.70 4.77 5.81
C GLU A 55 -6.90 4.18 5.07
N LYS A 56 -8.10 4.57 5.52
CA LYS A 56 -9.36 4.05 5.00
C LYS A 56 -9.48 4.22 3.48
N SER A 57 -9.03 5.35 2.96
CA SER A 57 -9.10 5.65 1.52
C SER A 57 -8.27 4.69 0.66
N PHE A 58 -7.22 4.10 1.22
CA PHE A 58 -6.45 3.05 0.55
C PHE A 58 -7.09 1.67 0.74
N SER A 59 -7.59 1.39 1.95
CA SER A 59 -8.15 0.08 2.28
C SER A 59 -9.48 -0.21 1.55
N ASP A 60 -10.29 0.81 1.29
CA ASP A 60 -11.62 0.60 0.72
C ASP A 60 -11.57 0.10 -0.73
N ILE A 61 -10.50 0.41 -1.48
CA ILE A 61 -10.38 -0.03 -2.87
C ILE A 61 -10.22 -1.54 -3.00
N ILE A 62 -9.46 -2.17 -2.11
CA ILE A 62 -9.21 -3.62 -2.16
C ILE A 62 -10.41 -4.46 -1.72
N LYS A 63 -11.42 -3.84 -1.09
CA LYS A 63 -12.67 -4.52 -0.71
C LYS A 63 -13.59 -4.73 -1.89
N ASN A 64 -13.42 -3.97 -2.96
CA ASN A 64 -14.23 -4.11 -4.16
C ASN A 64 -13.51 -4.99 -5.19
N LYS A 65 -13.98 -6.23 -5.32
CA LYS A 65 -13.41 -7.23 -6.22
C LYS A 65 -13.53 -6.89 -7.71
N GLU A 66 -14.35 -5.90 -8.08
CA GLU A 66 -14.51 -5.49 -9.49
C GLU A 66 -13.25 -4.83 -10.07
N TYR A 67 -12.31 -4.41 -9.20
CA TYR A 67 -11.18 -3.60 -9.64
C TYR A 67 -9.85 -4.35 -9.74
N ASN A 68 -9.77 -5.60 -9.40
CA ASN A 68 -8.53 -6.39 -9.46
C ASN A 68 -7.29 -5.60 -9.04
N ILE A 69 -7.41 -4.87 -7.91
CA ILE A 69 -6.36 -4.00 -7.36
C ILE A 69 -5.82 -4.61 -6.08
N SER A 70 -4.51 -4.58 -5.95
CA SER A 70 -3.78 -4.89 -4.72
C SER A 70 -2.99 -3.68 -4.22
N ILE A 71 -2.63 -3.71 -2.96
CA ILE A 71 -1.69 -2.76 -2.36
C ILE A 71 -0.42 -3.52 -2.04
N GLY A 72 0.65 -3.20 -2.76
CA GLY A 72 1.95 -3.81 -2.52
C GLY A 72 2.60 -3.28 -1.24
N HIS A 73 2.43 -1.98 -0.96
CA HIS A 73 2.92 -1.37 0.27
C HIS A 73 2.17 -0.08 0.63
N VAL A 74 2.08 0.20 1.93
CA VAL A 74 1.60 1.49 2.45
C VAL A 74 2.73 2.15 3.24
N LEU A 75 3.12 3.36 2.83
CA LEU A 75 4.07 4.20 3.55
C LEU A 75 3.30 5.32 4.28
N PRO A 76 2.89 5.14 5.53
CA PRO A 76 2.14 6.15 6.26
C PRO A 76 3.00 7.38 6.57
N ASN A 77 2.34 8.52 6.77
CA ASN A 77 3.00 9.81 6.93
C ASN A 77 4.02 9.83 8.08
N GLN A 78 3.73 9.15 9.19
CA GLN A 78 4.66 9.09 10.32
C GLN A 78 6.00 8.43 9.95
N TRP A 79 6.00 7.38 9.14
CA TRP A 79 7.22 6.70 8.69
C TRP A 79 8.03 7.54 7.69
N ILE A 80 7.32 8.25 6.81
CA ILE A 80 7.94 9.14 5.82
C ILE A 80 8.66 10.30 6.54
N VAL A 81 8.02 10.90 7.55
CA VAL A 81 8.59 12.00 8.31
C VAL A 81 9.73 11.53 9.19
N SER A 82 9.56 10.44 9.97
CA SER A 82 10.62 9.92 10.84
C SER A 82 11.81 9.38 10.07
N GLY A 83 11.59 8.87 8.87
CA GLY A 83 12.62 8.36 7.97
C GLY A 83 13.30 9.43 7.11
N MET A 84 12.91 10.72 7.23
CA MET A 84 13.46 11.83 6.45
C MET A 84 13.46 11.56 4.94
N TYR A 85 12.26 11.30 4.39
CA TYR A 85 12.09 10.99 2.95
C TYR A 85 12.05 12.25 2.06
N ASP A 86 12.38 13.41 2.57
CA ASP A 86 12.34 14.69 1.84
C ASP A 86 13.70 15.15 1.27
N ASP A 87 14.74 14.36 1.48
CA ASP A 87 16.08 14.57 0.90
C ASP A 87 16.39 13.57 -0.23
N GLU A 88 17.61 13.62 -0.76
CA GLU A 88 18.06 12.68 -1.80
C GLU A 88 18.04 11.24 -1.34
N SER A 89 18.37 10.98 -0.07
CA SER A 89 18.30 9.63 0.51
C SER A 89 16.86 9.11 0.59
N GLY A 90 15.90 10.01 0.69
CA GLY A 90 14.47 9.68 0.69
C GLY A 90 13.99 9.08 -0.63
N PHE A 91 14.53 9.55 -1.74
CA PHE A 91 14.26 8.95 -3.03
C PHE A 91 14.75 7.49 -3.12
N GLU A 92 15.98 7.24 -2.68
CA GLU A 92 16.53 5.88 -2.63
C GLU A 92 15.74 4.95 -1.70
N LYS A 93 15.22 5.48 -0.58
CA LYS A 93 14.37 4.72 0.35
C LYS A 93 13.05 4.32 -0.30
N LEU A 94 12.40 5.24 -1.04
CA LEU A 94 11.20 4.94 -1.82
C LEU A 94 11.48 3.88 -2.88
N GLU A 95 12.59 3.99 -3.58
CA GLU A 95 13.01 3.03 -4.58
C GLU A 95 13.24 1.62 -3.97
N LYS A 96 13.94 1.55 -2.84
CA LYS A 96 14.11 0.30 -2.09
C LYS A 96 12.78 -0.30 -1.63
N CYS A 97 11.82 0.53 -1.23
CA CYS A 97 10.49 0.07 -0.88
C CYS A 97 9.79 -0.62 -2.06
N ILE A 98 9.89 -0.05 -3.27
CA ILE A 98 9.30 -0.67 -4.47
C ILE A 98 10.02 -1.96 -4.84
N ASN A 99 11.35 -1.97 -4.77
CA ASN A 99 12.15 -3.14 -5.08
C ASN A 99 11.89 -4.33 -4.12
N SER A 100 11.28 -4.07 -2.96
CA SER A 100 10.84 -5.13 -2.04
C SER A 100 9.45 -5.70 -2.37
N ILE A 101 8.75 -5.11 -3.33
CA ILE A 101 7.44 -5.59 -3.78
C ILE A 101 7.65 -6.57 -4.93
N GLU A 102 7.32 -7.82 -4.70
CA GLU A 102 7.39 -8.85 -5.74
C GLU A 102 6.43 -8.49 -6.90
N GLY A 103 6.95 -8.55 -8.14
CA GLY A 103 6.19 -8.11 -9.32
C GLY A 103 6.17 -6.60 -9.54
N GLY A 104 6.72 -5.79 -8.64
CA GLY A 104 6.77 -4.34 -8.75
C GLY A 104 5.44 -3.64 -8.51
N ILE A 105 5.26 -2.46 -9.12
CA ILE A 105 4.04 -1.65 -9.00
C ILE A 105 3.55 -1.17 -10.35
N ASP A 106 2.24 -1.02 -10.49
CA ASP A 106 1.59 -0.43 -11.67
C ASP A 106 1.31 1.08 -11.50
N CYS A 107 1.28 1.57 -10.26
CA CYS A 107 0.92 2.96 -9.98
C CYS A 107 1.36 3.40 -8.58
N ILE A 108 1.63 4.69 -8.42
CA ILE A 108 1.84 5.34 -7.12
C ILE A 108 0.63 6.20 -6.78
N VAL A 109 0.10 6.05 -5.58
CA VAL A 109 -1.01 6.86 -5.09
C VAL A 109 -0.60 7.57 -3.81
N PHE A 110 -0.65 8.90 -3.78
CA PHE A 110 -0.33 9.66 -2.59
C PHE A 110 -1.54 10.33 -1.94
N HIS A 111 -1.53 10.41 -0.62
CA HIS A 111 -2.58 11.08 0.14
C HIS A 111 -2.54 12.61 -0.05
N ASP A 112 -3.71 13.27 -0.18
CA ASP A 112 -3.80 14.71 -0.47
C ASP A 112 -3.10 15.60 0.57
N LYS A 113 -3.09 15.18 1.83
CA LYS A 113 -2.44 15.90 2.94
C LYS A 113 -0.94 15.66 3.04
N LEU A 114 -0.35 14.83 2.16
CA LEU A 114 1.09 14.62 2.13
C LEU A 114 1.80 15.95 1.82
N LYS A 115 2.92 16.23 2.49
CA LYS A 115 3.74 17.43 2.27
C LYS A 115 4.24 17.50 0.82
N GLY A 116 4.37 18.70 0.27
CA GLY A 116 4.74 18.94 -1.13
C GLY A 116 6.05 18.24 -1.56
N THR A 117 7.06 18.30 -0.69
CA THR A 117 8.36 17.65 -0.94
C THR A 117 8.24 16.14 -1.17
N TYR A 118 7.44 15.46 -0.36
CA TYR A 118 7.21 14.01 -0.53
C TYR A 118 6.36 13.69 -1.78
N LYS A 119 5.40 14.55 -2.11
CA LYS A 119 4.64 14.41 -3.37
C LYS A 119 5.56 14.51 -4.60
N GLU A 120 6.54 15.40 -4.52
CA GLU A 120 7.53 15.57 -5.58
C GLU A 120 8.42 14.33 -5.72
N GLN A 121 8.85 13.74 -4.61
CA GLN A 121 9.57 12.46 -4.64
C GLN A 121 8.74 11.35 -5.29
N CYS A 122 7.44 11.28 -4.98
CA CYS A 122 6.56 10.31 -5.63
C CYS A 122 6.49 10.52 -7.15
N ARG A 123 6.44 11.79 -7.63
CA ARG A 123 6.41 12.09 -9.07
C ARG A 123 7.70 11.70 -9.75
N LYS A 124 8.85 12.11 -9.20
CA LYS A 124 10.17 11.73 -9.71
C LYS A 124 10.32 10.21 -9.81
N LEU A 125 9.82 9.49 -8.81
CA LEU A 125 9.85 8.04 -8.80
C LEU A 125 8.95 7.44 -9.89
N GLY A 126 7.75 8.00 -10.07
CA GLY A 126 6.85 7.60 -11.14
C GLY A 126 7.45 7.82 -12.52
N GLU A 127 8.10 8.95 -12.74
CA GLU A 127 8.84 9.26 -13.97
C GLU A 127 9.98 8.25 -14.21
N LYS A 128 10.79 7.97 -13.18
CA LYS A 128 11.91 7.02 -13.28
C LYS A 128 11.44 5.62 -13.62
N LEU A 129 10.34 5.17 -13.04
CA LEU A 129 9.80 3.82 -13.22
C LEU A 129 8.82 3.71 -14.38
N ASN A 130 8.49 4.84 -15.02
CA ASN A 130 7.47 4.95 -16.05
C ASN A 130 6.11 4.40 -15.59
N VAL A 131 5.72 4.74 -14.34
CA VAL A 131 4.41 4.40 -13.76
C VAL A 131 3.63 5.66 -13.43
N PRO A 132 2.30 5.68 -13.60
CA PRO A 132 1.48 6.84 -13.29
C PRO A 132 1.43 7.14 -11.80
N VAL A 133 1.26 8.44 -11.47
CA VAL A 133 1.21 8.95 -10.09
C VAL A 133 -0.07 9.74 -9.86
N PHE A 134 -0.87 9.34 -8.90
CA PHE A 134 -2.17 9.95 -8.62
C PHE A 134 -2.35 10.43 -7.19
N LYS A 135 -3.33 11.31 -7.02
CA LYS A 135 -3.87 11.65 -5.71
C LYS A 135 -4.85 10.56 -5.26
N HIS A 136 -4.88 10.25 -3.96
CA HIS A 136 -5.73 9.20 -3.41
C HIS A 136 -7.24 9.37 -3.73
N LYS A 137 -7.69 10.58 -4.05
CA LYS A 137 -9.09 10.84 -4.43
C LYS A 137 -9.56 10.05 -5.65
N ILE A 138 -8.64 9.69 -6.55
CA ILE A 138 -8.98 8.86 -7.73
C ILE A 138 -9.50 7.48 -7.31
N LEU A 139 -9.11 6.99 -6.13
CA LEU A 139 -9.56 5.70 -5.62
C LEU A 139 -11.05 5.66 -5.27
N LYS A 140 -11.74 6.81 -5.27
CA LYS A 140 -13.21 6.87 -5.15
C LYS A 140 -13.91 6.38 -6.41
N ASN A 141 -13.27 6.56 -7.57
CA ASN A 141 -13.74 6.09 -8.87
C ASN A 141 -12.58 5.34 -9.55
N PRO A 142 -12.27 4.12 -9.14
CA PRO A 142 -11.09 3.40 -9.64
C PRO A 142 -11.12 3.11 -11.13
N LYS A 143 -12.30 3.13 -11.75
CA LYS A 143 -12.47 3.01 -13.23
C LYS A 143 -11.75 4.11 -14.01
N ASP A 144 -11.47 5.25 -13.34
CA ASP A 144 -10.75 6.38 -13.93
C ASP A 144 -9.22 6.21 -13.84
N LEU A 145 -8.73 5.13 -13.22
CA LEU A 145 -7.30 4.82 -13.17
C LEU A 145 -6.83 4.33 -14.55
N PRO A 146 -5.93 5.05 -15.23
CA PRO A 146 -5.44 4.64 -16.57
C PRO A 146 -4.37 3.53 -16.49
N ILE A 147 -4.61 2.53 -15.69
CA ILE A 147 -3.76 1.35 -15.52
C ILE A 147 -4.43 0.06 -16.02
N TRP A 148 -5.63 0.22 -16.58
CA TRP A 148 -6.41 -0.85 -17.19
C TRP A 148 -6.00 -1.12 -18.64
#